data_4d3baab85ffa360fdd5f5ce8c5468ba3
#
_entry.id   4d3baab85ffa360fdd5f5ce8c5468ba3
#
_cell.length_a   1.000
_cell.length_b   1.000
_cell.length_c   1.000
_cell.angle_alpha   90.00
_cell.angle_beta   90.00
_cell.angle_gamma   90.00
#
_symmetry.space_group_name_H-M   'P 1'
#
loop_
_entity.id
_entity.type
_entity.pdbx_description
1 polymer ?
#
loop_
_entity_poly.entity_id
_entity_poly.type
_entity_poly.pdbx_seq_one_letter_code
_entity_poly.pdbx_strand_id
1 'polypeptide(L)'
;MATRADDLLVLGMGYRPYALDHETVAMSTKYLEVLTEFGTRWPGECRYLLETGTERKLDMEVEIKLADLPLNAVRYDRSTVNPGDFPEGAMCLLPLETGIHNLHTYVSNPHLRLLRGSDYPPGIARQVILLTEDRNLKGKIGGIVWTEREKWRQIKDVKEAAGIQSNQFATYDYFEKYARDRLAFIDTRIRDGEQGDESDMVARKDRYLAGEPLHLCFSGRLDPMKSPLDIAEIALGLRRRGVPFTYSIFGDGPLKAPLEDKVREYGLADAFTFHGFVDLRETLLPMMRKTIDMFVGNHRQGDTSTSYPEMMSAGVPVVSYPNPAVKALKRHFGVTTHAAEIDPESLAEAVAAMHYDRPKLWEVAERDHAWGQHQTIGAAHQQRIDHVLQHREQYRSAMAWV
;
A
#
# COMPACT_ATOMS: atom_id res chain seq x y z
N MET A 1 16.81 -33.42 -9.88
CA MET A 1 17.64 -33.00 -8.71
C MET A 1 16.70 -32.84 -7.54
N ALA A 2 16.96 -33.44 -6.38
CA ALA A 2 16.16 -33.20 -5.20
C ALA A 2 16.33 -31.73 -4.80
N THR A 3 15.23 -30.99 -4.68
CA THR A 3 15.21 -29.59 -4.22
C THR A 3 15.80 -29.59 -2.81
N ARG A 4 16.80 -28.77 -2.55
CA ARG A 4 17.34 -28.61 -1.20
C ARG A 4 16.26 -27.96 -0.33
N ALA A 5 16.18 -28.31 0.93
CA ALA A 5 15.18 -27.74 1.85
C ALA A 5 15.30 -26.21 1.98
N ASP A 6 16.51 -25.68 1.83
CA ASP A 6 16.80 -24.24 1.85
C ASP A 6 16.46 -23.51 0.54
N ASP A 7 16.04 -24.23 -0.50
CA ASP A 7 15.44 -23.65 -1.71
C ASP A 7 13.90 -23.45 -1.57
N LEU A 8 13.31 -23.91 -0.46
CA LEU A 8 11.91 -23.68 -0.15
C LEU A 8 11.71 -22.31 0.49
N LEU A 9 10.81 -21.52 -0.10
CA LEU A 9 10.23 -20.31 0.51
C LEU A 9 8.84 -20.62 1.04
N VAL A 10 8.61 -20.38 2.31
CA VAL A 10 7.29 -20.40 2.94
C VAL A 10 6.80 -18.95 3.04
N LEU A 11 5.77 -18.63 2.25
CA LEU A 11 5.19 -17.30 2.15
C LEU A 11 3.87 -17.22 2.89
N GLY A 12 3.73 -16.31 3.83
CA GLY A 12 2.46 -15.93 4.45
C GLY A 12 2.04 -14.52 4.03
N MET A 13 0.74 -14.27 4.05
CA MET A 13 0.17 -12.96 3.78
C MET A 13 -0.78 -12.54 4.89
N GLY A 14 -0.92 -11.23 5.14
CA GLY A 14 -1.91 -10.67 6.07
C GLY A 14 -3.34 -10.71 5.53
N TYR A 15 -3.49 -10.88 4.21
CA TYR A 15 -4.78 -11.01 3.54
C TYR A 15 -5.31 -12.44 3.62
N ARG A 16 -6.62 -12.57 3.82
CA ARG A 16 -7.34 -13.85 3.88
C ARG A 16 -8.37 -13.89 2.78
N PRO A 17 -8.15 -14.67 1.71
CA PRO A 17 -9.14 -14.86 0.66
C PRO A 17 -10.37 -15.59 1.20
N TYR A 18 -11.54 -15.35 0.60
CA TYR A 18 -12.78 -16.02 0.96
C TYR A 18 -12.81 -17.44 0.35
N ALA A 19 -13.08 -18.45 1.17
CA ALA A 19 -13.23 -19.82 0.68
C ALA A 19 -14.64 -20.01 0.08
N LEU A 20 -14.69 -20.34 -1.22
CA LEU A 20 -15.93 -20.76 -1.89
C LEU A 20 -16.19 -22.24 -1.61
N ASP A 21 -15.13 -23.05 -1.68
CA ASP A 21 -15.12 -24.46 -1.34
C ASP A 21 -13.68 -24.89 -0.92
N HIS A 22 -13.41 -26.21 -0.93
CA HIS A 22 -12.07 -26.71 -0.55
C HIS A 22 -11.00 -26.55 -1.64
N GLU A 23 -11.39 -26.28 -2.88
CA GLU A 23 -10.47 -26.12 -4.03
C GLU A 23 -10.44 -24.68 -4.57
N THR A 24 -11.46 -23.87 -4.28
CA THR A 24 -11.67 -22.56 -4.89
C THR A 24 -11.73 -21.45 -3.84
N VAL A 25 -11.08 -20.33 -4.14
CA VAL A 25 -11.11 -19.13 -3.30
C VAL A 25 -11.43 -17.89 -4.14
N ALA A 26 -12.10 -16.92 -3.52
CA ALA A 26 -12.20 -15.57 -4.05
C ALA A 26 -11.05 -14.73 -3.46
N MET A 27 -10.21 -14.20 -4.33
CA MET A 27 -8.97 -13.48 -3.97
C MET A 27 -8.90 -12.15 -4.70
N SER A 28 -8.45 -11.11 -4.01
CA SER A 28 -8.16 -9.81 -4.64
C SER A 28 -7.09 -9.96 -5.73
N THR A 29 -7.32 -9.35 -6.89
CA THR A 29 -6.39 -9.36 -8.02
C THR A 29 -5.00 -8.84 -7.64
N LYS A 30 -4.93 -7.86 -6.74
CA LYS A 30 -3.66 -7.35 -6.19
C LYS A 30 -2.84 -8.45 -5.52
N TYR A 31 -3.47 -9.25 -4.66
CA TYR A 31 -2.74 -10.33 -3.96
C TYR A 31 -2.38 -11.48 -4.88
N LEU A 32 -3.20 -11.75 -5.90
CA LEU A 32 -2.86 -12.72 -6.94
C LEU A 32 -1.62 -12.27 -7.73
N GLU A 33 -1.50 -10.97 -8.06
CA GLU A 33 -0.30 -10.42 -8.69
C GLU A 33 0.95 -10.61 -7.80
N VAL A 34 0.84 -10.36 -6.49
CA VAL A 34 1.92 -10.60 -5.53
C VAL A 34 2.34 -12.07 -5.52
N LEU A 35 1.39 -13.02 -5.47
CA LEU A 35 1.68 -14.45 -5.51
C LEU A 35 2.36 -14.85 -6.83
N THR A 36 1.95 -14.23 -7.93
CA THR A 36 2.54 -14.45 -9.27
C THR A 36 4.01 -14.00 -9.28
N GLU A 37 4.33 -12.84 -8.75
CA GLU A 37 5.71 -12.35 -8.67
C GLU A 37 6.60 -13.30 -7.86
N PHE A 38 6.13 -13.75 -6.68
CA PHE A 38 6.89 -14.71 -5.88
C PHE A 38 7.01 -16.08 -6.55
N GLY A 39 5.92 -16.60 -7.11
CA GLY A 39 5.92 -17.92 -7.77
C GLY A 39 6.78 -17.99 -9.01
N THR A 40 6.90 -16.89 -9.76
CA THR A 40 7.68 -16.84 -11.01
C THR A 40 9.14 -16.47 -10.79
N ARG A 41 9.46 -15.69 -9.78
CA ARG A 41 10.83 -15.16 -9.56
C ARG A 41 11.62 -15.93 -8.50
N TRP A 42 10.98 -16.63 -7.59
CA TRP A 42 11.70 -17.44 -6.61
C TRP A 42 12.37 -18.64 -7.32
N PRO A 43 13.68 -18.87 -7.12
CA PRO A 43 14.43 -19.89 -7.88
C PRO A 43 14.19 -21.34 -7.42
N GLY A 44 13.36 -21.56 -6.41
CA GLY A 44 13.04 -22.86 -5.83
C GLY A 44 11.56 -23.10 -5.68
N GLU A 45 11.18 -23.98 -4.76
CA GLU A 45 9.76 -24.18 -4.40
C GLU A 45 9.27 -22.99 -3.57
N CYS A 46 8.13 -22.38 -3.95
CA CYS A 46 7.44 -21.40 -3.16
C CYS A 46 6.11 -21.99 -2.66
N ARG A 47 5.92 -22.00 -1.36
CA ARG A 47 4.73 -22.55 -0.69
C ARG A 47 3.97 -21.44 0.00
N TYR A 48 2.75 -21.18 -0.42
CA TYR A 48 1.87 -20.18 0.18
C TYR A 48 1.02 -20.77 1.29
N LEU A 49 1.13 -20.20 2.49
CA LEU A 49 0.29 -20.56 3.63
C LEU A 49 -1.06 -19.84 3.49
N LEU A 50 -2.05 -20.55 3.02
CA LEU A 50 -3.39 -20.04 2.77
C LEU A 50 -4.25 -20.12 4.04
N GLU A 51 -4.48 -19.00 4.69
CA GLU A 51 -5.52 -18.83 5.71
C GLU A 51 -6.75 -18.20 5.05
N THR A 52 -7.93 -18.83 5.16
CA THR A 52 -9.15 -18.33 4.55
C THR A 52 -9.97 -17.48 5.52
N GLY A 53 -10.61 -16.44 5.01
CA GLY A 53 -11.57 -15.61 5.73
C GLY A 53 -13.00 -16.16 5.64
N THR A 54 -13.86 -15.69 6.53
CA THR A 54 -15.28 -16.08 6.61
C THR A 54 -16.21 -15.12 5.84
N GLU A 55 -15.70 -14.00 5.37
CA GLU A 55 -16.48 -12.98 4.68
C GLU A 55 -15.81 -12.57 3.37
N ARG A 56 -16.60 -12.37 2.32
CA ARG A 56 -16.15 -11.76 1.07
C ARG A 56 -15.98 -10.25 1.29
N LYS A 57 -14.80 -9.72 1.04
CA LYS A 57 -14.43 -8.38 1.51
C LYS A 57 -14.39 -7.30 0.44
N LEU A 58 -14.22 -7.65 -0.85
CA LEU A 58 -13.92 -6.68 -1.89
C LEU A 58 -14.67 -6.99 -3.19
N ASP A 59 -15.12 -5.94 -3.87
CA ASP A 59 -15.74 -6.03 -5.21
C ASP A 59 -14.74 -6.40 -6.33
N MET A 60 -13.43 -6.50 -6.02
CA MET A 60 -12.33 -6.81 -6.95
C MET A 60 -11.77 -8.21 -6.74
N GLU A 61 -12.55 -9.13 -6.22
CA GLU A 61 -12.10 -10.51 -6.04
C GLU A 61 -12.38 -11.33 -7.29
N VAL A 62 -11.37 -12.07 -7.73
CA VAL A 62 -11.50 -13.10 -8.76
C VAL A 62 -11.58 -14.46 -8.10
N GLU A 63 -12.41 -15.32 -8.65
CA GLU A 63 -12.51 -16.71 -8.25
C GLU A 63 -11.41 -17.52 -8.93
N ILE A 64 -10.59 -18.21 -8.14
CA ILE A 64 -9.45 -18.97 -8.64
C ILE A 64 -9.37 -20.34 -7.95
N LYS A 65 -9.11 -21.37 -8.70
CA LYS A 65 -8.79 -22.68 -8.14
C LYS A 65 -7.38 -22.66 -7.54
N LEU A 66 -7.20 -23.32 -6.42
CA LEU A 66 -5.89 -23.40 -5.76
C LEU A 66 -4.81 -24.02 -6.64
N ALA A 67 -5.22 -24.97 -7.49
CA ALA A 67 -4.34 -25.62 -8.47
C ALA A 67 -3.85 -24.66 -9.59
N ASP A 68 -4.57 -23.57 -9.84
CA ASP A 68 -4.22 -22.59 -10.88
C ASP A 68 -3.37 -21.44 -10.32
N LEU A 69 -3.07 -21.44 -9.02
CA LEU A 69 -2.15 -20.47 -8.43
C LEU A 69 -0.72 -20.71 -8.94
N PRO A 70 0.08 -19.65 -9.13
CA PRO A 70 1.45 -19.75 -9.68
C PRO A 70 2.46 -20.37 -8.70
N LEU A 71 2.00 -20.86 -7.56
CA LEU A 71 2.77 -21.46 -6.49
C LEU A 71 1.93 -22.46 -5.69
N ASN A 72 2.59 -23.32 -4.92
CA ASN A 72 1.91 -24.36 -4.15
C ASN A 72 1.18 -23.74 -2.92
N ALA A 73 -0.16 -23.74 -2.93
CA ALA A 73 -0.96 -23.25 -1.81
C ALA A 73 -1.27 -24.38 -0.83
N VAL A 74 -0.85 -24.21 0.42
CA VAL A 74 -1.14 -25.13 1.52
C VAL A 74 -2.14 -24.46 2.45
N ARG A 75 -3.32 -25.05 2.63
CA ARG A 75 -4.29 -24.57 3.60
C ARG A 75 -3.70 -24.61 5.00
N TYR A 76 -3.85 -23.48 5.67
CA TYR A 76 -3.31 -23.27 6.99
C TYR A 76 -4.44 -23.02 7.98
N ASP A 77 -4.47 -23.82 9.04
CA ASP A 77 -5.29 -23.57 10.22
C ASP A 77 -4.34 -23.44 11.43
N ARG A 78 -4.48 -22.37 12.18
CA ARG A 78 -3.66 -22.10 13.38
C ARG A 78 -3.70 -23.23 14.42
N SER A 79 -4.79 -23.99 14.45
CA SER A 79 -4.97 -25.12 15.36
C SER A 79 -4.27 -26.40 14.90
N THR A 80 -3.86 -26.49 13.64
CA THR A 80 -3.36 -27.71 13.00
C THR A 80 -1.94 -27.61 12.45
N VAL A 81 -1.25 -26.47 12.65
CA VAL A 81 0.15 -26.30 12.21
C VAL A 81 1.05 -27.29 12.92
N ASN A 82 1.77 -28.07 12.13
CA ASN A 82 2.77 -28.99 12.62
C ASN A 82 4.20 -28.48 12.31
N PRO A 83 5.17 -28.68 13.21
CA PRO A 83 6.57 -28.35 12.95
C PRO A 83 7.12 -28.95 11.65
N GLY A 84 6.63 -30.14 11.27
CA GLY A 84 7.00 -30.84 10.02
C GLY A 84 6.52 -30.14 8.74
N ASP A 85 5.58 -29.19 8.85
CA ASP A 85 5.15 -28.37 7.72
C ASP A 85 6.22 -27.35 7.28
N PHE A 86 7.22 -27.14 8.14
CA PHE A 86 8.35 -26.24 7.93
C PHE A 86 9.67 -27.02 7.97
N PRO A 87 10.09 -27.62 6.87
CA PRO A 87 11.32 -28.39 6.84
C PRO A 87 12.52 -27.55 7.27
N GLU A 88 13.48 -28.20 7.92
CA GLU A 88 14.72 -27.55 8.30
C GLU A 88 15.41 -26.96 7.06
N GLY A 89 15.83 -25.70 7.15
CA GLY A 89 16.41 -24.97 6.02
C GLY A 89 15.46 -24.07 5.24
N ALA A 90 14.14 -24.29 5.31
CA ALA A 90 13.18 -23.41 4.61
C ALA A 90 13.29 -21.95 5.05
N MET A 91 13.31 -21.04 4.09
CA MET A 91 13.19 -19.60 4.34
C MET A 91 11.72 -19.25 4.56
N CYS A 92 11.43 -18.36 5.52
CA CYS A 92 10.06 -17.96 5.83
C CYS A 92 9.91 -16.45 5.71
N LEU A 93 8.94 -16.00 4.93
CA LEU A 93 8.50 -14.61 4.89
C LEU A 93 7.04 -14.54 5.36
N LEU A 94 6.84 -14.10 6.59
CA LEU A 94 5.55 -14.17 7.29
C LEU A 94 5.07 -12.79 7.71
N PRO A 95 3.76 -12.50 7.63
CA PRO A 95 3.22 -11.20 8.03
C PRO A 95 3.41 -10.96 9.53
N LEU A 96 3.61 -9.70 9.87
CA LEU A 96 3.75 -9.25 11.25
C LEU A 96 2.41 -8.98 11.91
N GLU A 97 1.43 -8.48 11.13
CA GLU A 97 0.20 -7.88 11.62
C GLU A 97 -0.84 -8.88 12.07
N THR A 98 -0.93 -10.08 11.72
CA THR A 98 -2.00 -10.95 12.20
C THR A 98 -1.67 -12.43 12.15
N GLY A 99 -2.24 -13.16 13.10
CA GLY A 99 -2.62 -14.56 13.03
C GLY A 99 -1.53 -15.60 12.94
N ILE A 100 -0.47 -15.35 12.22
CA ILE A 100 0.64 -16.29 12.04
C ILE A 100 1.78 -15.97 13.04
N HIS A 101 1.44 -15.51 14.22
CA HIS A 101 2.42 -15.02 15.21
C HIS A 101 3.38 -16.08 15.71
N ASN A 102 2.85 -17.25 15.96
CA ASN A 102 3.62 -18.30 16.65
C ASN A 102 4.40 -19.21 15.70
N LEU A 103 4.31 -18.99 14.38
CA LEU A 103 5.05 -19.82 13.42
C LEU A 103 6.57 -19.73 13.60
N HIS A 104 7.09 -18.64 14.18
CA HIS A 104 8.51 -18.55 14.52
C HIS A 104 8.96 -19.64 15.48
N THR A 105 8.06 -20.19 16.32
CA THR A 105 8.40 -21.30 17.25
C THR A 105 8.67 -22.61 16.50
N TYR A 106 8.19 -22.75 15.26
CA TYR A 106 8.40 -23.93 14.41
C TYR A 106 9.58 -23.76 13.45
N VAL A 107 10.12 -22.56 13.33
CA VAL A 107 11.29 -22.29 12.49
C VAL A 107 12.54 -22.45 13.33
N SER A 108 13.32 -23.52 13.09
CA SER A 108 14.62 -23.66 13.75
C SER A 108 15.53 -22.48 13.38
N ASN A 109 16.15 -21.87 14.37
CA ASN A 109 16.97 -20.68 14.22
C ASN A 109 16.27 -19.49 13.51
N PRO A 110 15.26 -18.87 14.14
CA PRO A 110 14.49 -17.78 13.54
C PRO A 110 15.35 -16.58 13.16
N HIS A 111 16.48 -16.37 13.81
CA HIS A 111 17.42 -15.28 13.51
C HIS A 111 18.16 -15.44 12.17
N LEU A 112 18.06 -16.60 11.52
CA LEU A 112 18.68 -16.84 10.22
C LEU A 112 17.69 -17.06 9.10
N ARG A 113 16.45 -17.46 9.42
CA ARG A 113 15.50 -17.96 8.41
C ARG A 113 14.16 -17.27 8.36
N LEU A 114 13.78 -16.55 9.41
CA LEU A 114 12.48 -15.87 9.49
C LEU A 114 12.62 -14.39 9.17
N LEU A 115 11.98 -13.97 8.09
CA LEU A 115 11.74 -12.56 7.81
C LEU A 115 10.27 -12.21 8.09
N ARG A 116 10.03 -11.00 8.55
CA ARG A 116 8.69 -10.48 8.76
C ARG A 116 8.30 -9.50 7.66
N GLY A 117 7.05 -9.57 7.19
CA GLY A 117 6.46 -8.56 6.33
C GLY A 117 5.54 -7.64 7.12
N SER A 118 5.58 -6.34 6.90
CA SER A 118 4.70 -5.39 7.57
C SER A 118 4.21 -4.30 6.61
N ASP A 119 2.90 -4.09 6.58
CA ASP A 119 2.26 -3.10 5.72
C ASP A 119 2.16 -1.72 6.37
N TYR A 120 2.11 -1.64 7.70
CA TYR A 120 1.98 -0.37 8.42
C TYR A 120 2.59 -0.41 9.81
N PRO A 121 3.02 0.74 10.37
CA PRO A 121 3.55 0.79 11.72
C PRO A 121 2.45 0.55 12.76
N PRO A 122 2.75 -0.05 13.93
CA PRO A 122 1.77 -0.44 14.95
C PRO A 122 0.79 0.67 15.39
N GLY A 123 1.18 1.94 15.28
CA GLY A 123 0.35 3.10 15.65
C GLY A 123 -0.89 3.31 14.77
N ILE A 124 -0.90 2.79 13.55
CA ILE A 124 -2.03 2.93 12.61
C ILE A 124 -3.29 2.25 13.15
N ALA A 125 -3.17 1.05 13.73
CA ALA A 125 -4.32 0.35 14.32
C ALA A 125 -5.05 1.19 15.37
N ARG A 126 -4.32 1.99 16.16
CA ARG A 126 -4.91 2.94 17.12
C ARG A 126 -5.66 4.07 16.42
N GLN A 127 -5.09 4.62 15.33
CA GLN A 127 -5.78 5.67 14.55
C GLN A 127 -7.10 5.13 13.96
N VAL A 128 -7.10 3.92 13.42
CA VAL A 128 -8.30 3.26 12.91
C VAL A 128 -9.38 3.14 14.00
N ILE A 129 -9.01 2.68 15.21
CA ILE A 129 -9.96 2.54 16.32
C ILE A 129 -10.57 3.87 16.73
N LEU A 130 -9.75 4.95 16.75
CA LEU A 130 -10.22 6.28 17.12
C LEU A 130 -11.16 6.91 16.08
N LEU A 131 -10.92 6.62 14.79
CA LEU A 131 -11.71 7.12 13.67
C LEU A 131 -12.98 6.30 13.39
N THR A 132 -13.10 5.09 13.95
CA THR A 132 -14.28 4.24 13.76
C THR A 132 -15.41 4.70 14.70
N GLU A 133 -16.46 5.29 14.14
CA GLU A 133 -17.59 5.85 14.90
C GLU A 133 -18.45 4.79 15.61
N ASP A 134 -18.55 3.58 15.03
CA ASP A 134 -19.44 2.50 15.51
C ASP A 134 -19.04 1.86 16.86
N ARG A 135 -17.86 2.20 17.39
CA ARG A 135 -17.41 1.65 18.67
C ARG A 135 -17.81 2.52 19.85
N ASN A 136 -18.51 1.94 20.82
CA ASN A 136 -18.75 2.60 22.10
C ASN A 136 -17.43 2.84 22.87
N LEU A 137 -17.48 3.68 23.91
CA LEU A 137 -16.28 4.08 24.69
C LEU A 137 -15.52 2.88 25.26
N LYS A 138 -16.22 1.85 25.77
CA LYS A 138 -15.58 0.62 26.29
C LYS A 138 -14.87 -0.14 25.18
N GLY A 139 -15.47 -0.24 23.98
CA GLY A 139 -14.87 -0.86 22.82
C GLY A 139 -13.64 -0.10 22.31
N LYS A 140 -13.66 1.23 22.34
CA LYS A 140 -12.49 2.06 22.00
C LYS A 140 -11.34 1.86 23.00
N ILE A 141 -11.63 1.88 24.32
CA ILE A 141 -10.62 1.63 25.35
C ILE A 141 -10.03 0.23 25.23
N GLY A 142 -10.88 -0.81 25.10
CA GLY A 142 -10.42 -2.19 24.91
C GLY A 142 -9.55 -2.35 23.66
N GLY A 143 -9.93 -1.70 22.58
CA GLY A 143 -9.16 -1.66 21.33
C GLY A 143 -7.78 -0.99 21.51
N ILE A 144 -7.70 0.13 22.22
CA ILE A 144 -6.42 0.80 22.51
C ILE A 144 -5.49 -0.10 23.35
N VAL A 145 -6.02 -0.74 24.38
CA VAL A 145 -5.24 -1.68 25.21
C VAL A 145 -4.73 -2.86 24.36
N TRP A 146 -5.59 -3.37 23.47
CA TRP A 146 -5.20 -4.43 22.55
C TRP A 146 -4.09 -3.96 21.59
N THR A 147 -4.19 -2.77 21.01
CA THR A 147 -3.15 -2.23 20.10
C THR A 147 -1.81 -2.04 20.80
N GLU A 148 -1.79 -1.64 22.06
CA GLU A 148 -0.52 -1.52 22.81
C GLU A 148 0.10 -2.89 23.08
N ARG A 149 -0.68 -3.91 23.43
CA ARG A 149 -0.18 -5.29 23.56
C ARG A 149 0.37 -5.81 22.23
N GLU A 150 -0.37 -5.59 21.16
CA GLU A 150 0.01 -6.01 19.82
C GLU A 150 1.31 -5.34 19.36
N LYS A 151 1.47 -4.06 19.62
CA LYS A 151 2.71 -3.32 19.36
C LYS A 151 3.93 -3.97 20.05
N TRP A 152 3.83 -4.30 21.33
CA TRP A 152 4.94 -4.93 22.05
C TRP A 152 5.23 -6.33 21.54
N ARG A 153 4.21 -7.08 21.16
CA ARG A 153 4.35 -8.38 20.50
C ARG A 153 5.10 -8.24 19.18
N GLN A 154 4.68 -7.31 18.31
CA GLN A 154 5.32 -7.06 17.02
C GLN A 154 6.80 -6.66 17.19
N ILE A 155 7.10 -5.80 18.16
CA ILE A 155 8.49 -5.41 18.48
C ILE A 155 9.32 -6.63 18.90
N LYS A 156 8.75 -7.52 19.71
CA LYS A 156 9.43 -8.77 20.10
C LYS A 156 9.69 -9.65 18.88
N ASP A 157 8.67 -9.88 18.05
CA ASP A 157 8.79 -10.72 16.86
C ASP A 157 9.85 -10.18 15.88
N VAL A 158 9.92 -8.86 15.69
CA VAL A 158 10.93 -8.21 14.85
C VAL A 158 12.34 -8.38 15.42
N LYS A 159 12.52 -8.28 16.75
CA LYS A 159 13.84 -8.50 17.40
C LYS A 159 14.33 -9.93 17.26
N GLU A 160 13.42 -10.89 17.23
CA GLU A 160 13.73 -12.32 17.10
C GLU A 160 13.91 -12.75 15.64
N ALA A 161 13.35 -12.03 14.68
CA ALA A 161 13.47 -12.34 13.25
C ALA A 161 14.87 -12.03 12.69
N ALA A 162 15.19 -12.64 11.55
CA ALA A 162 16.39 -12.33 10.77
C ALA A 162 16.34 -10.90 10.23
N GLY A 163 15.18 -10.48 9.74
CA GLY A 163 14.95 -9.14 9.23
C GLY A 163 13.47 -8.83 9.03
N ILE A 164 13.18 -7.61 8.59
CA ILE A 164 11.84 -7.14 8.27
C ILE A 164 11.80 -6.51 6.88
N GLN A 165 10.72 -6.81 6.14
CA GLN A 165 10.35 -6.14 4.90
C GLN A 165 9.17 -5.21 5.18
N SER A 166 9.39 -3.93 5.09
CA SER A 166 8.42 -2.88 5.40
C SER A 166 7.84 -2.31 4.12
N ASN A 167 6.51 -2.35 4.01
CA ASN A 167 5.83 -1.60 2.96
C ASN A 167 5.91 -0.12 3.30
N GLN A 168 6.61 0.64 2.46
CA GLN A 168 6.94 2.06 2.60
C GLN A 168 7.80 2.43 3.84
N PHE A 169 8.27 3.66 3.82
CA PHE A 169 9.31 4.14 4.71
C PHE A 169 8.84 4.52 6.12
N ALA A 170 7.55 4.80 6.32
CA ALA A 170 7.02 5.04 7.66
C ALA A 170 7.17 3.80 8.57
N THR A 171 6.91 2.61 8.02
CA THR A 171 7.09 1.32 8.70
C THR A 171 8.57 0.99 8.87
N TYR A 172 9.36 1.20 7.82
CA TYR A 172 10.81 1.02 7.83
C TYR A 172 11.49 1.84 8.93
N ASP A 173 11.17 3.14 9.04
CA ASP A 173 11.70 4.04 10.07
C ASP A 173 11.25 3.63 11.48
N TYR A 174 9.98 3.18 11.61
CA TYR A 174 9.47 2.76 12.90
C TYR A 174 10.27 1.59 13.52
N PHE A 175 10.65 0.62 12.69
CA PHE A 175 11.36 -0.57 13.17
C PHE A 175 12.89 -0.41 13.22
N GLU A 176 13.43 0.76 12.94
CA GLU A 176 14.88 1.01 12.93
C GLU A 176 15.61 0.55 14.19
N LYS A 177 15.02 0.80 15.35
CA LYS A 177 15.62 0.48 16.67
C LYS A 177 15.50 -1.00 17.07
N TYR A 178 14.68 -1.76 16.34
CA TYR A 178 14.26 -3.08 16.76
C TYR A 178 14.74 -4.19 15.83
N ALA A 179 14.81 -3.93 14.55
CA ALA A 179 15.15 -4.91 13.54
C ALA A 179 16.68 -5.08 13.41
N ARG A 180 17.11 -6.30 13.13
CA ARG A 180 18.52 -6.66 12.82
C ARG A 180 18.90 -6.24 11.42
N ASP A 181 17.96 -6.43 10.49
CA ASP A 181 18.05 -6.04 9.09
C ASP A 181 16.71 -5.56 8.59
N ARG A 182 16.71 -4.65 7.62
CA ARG A 182 15.50 -3.97 7.16
C ARG A 182 15.54 -3.74 5.66
N LEU A 183 14.45 -4.08 5.00
CA LEU A 183 14.15 -3.67 3.64
C LEU A 183 12.92 -2.77 3.65
N ALA A 184 12.96 -1.63 2.95
CA ALA A 184 11.76 -0.92 2.54
C ALA A 184 11.45 -1.25 1.09
N PHE A 185 10.19 -1.54 0.79
CA PHE A 185 9.69 -1.68 -0.58
C PHE A 185 8.45 -0.80 -0.77
N ILE A 186 8.13 -0.47 -2.00
CA ILE A 186 6.96 0.34 -2.34
C ILE A 186 5.94 -0.55 -3.04
N ASP A 187 4.86 -0.85 -2.34
CA ASP A 187 3.75 -1.61 -2.93
C ASP A 187 3.00 -0.74 -3.95
N THR A 188 2.77 -1.30 -5.13
CA THR A 188 2.09 -0.64 -6.26
C THR A 188 1.43 -1.69 -7.14
N ARG A 189 0.48 -1.29 -8.00
CA ARG A 189 -0.14 -2.15 -9.01
C ARG A 189 0.35 -1.85 -10.43
N ILE A 190 1.27 -0.90 -10.58
CA ILE A 190 1.86 -0.54 -11.87
C ILE A 190 2.83 -1.64 -12.31
N ARG A 191 2.65 -2.16 -13.51
CA ARG A 191 3.56 -3.10 -14.16
C ARG A 191 4.64 -2.37 -14.94
N ASP A 192 5.71 -3.08 -15.27
CA ASP A 192 6.74 -2.56 -16.15
C ASP A 192 6.14 -2.14 -17.51
N GLY A 193 6.42 -0.90 -17.94
CA GLY A 193 5.89 -0.33 -19.17
C GLY A 193 4.51 0.34 -19.05
N GLU A 194 3.86 0.32 -17.90
CA GLU A 194 2.58 1.02 -17.67
C GLU A 194 2.78 2.48 -17.20
N GLN A 195 4.01 2.88 -16.88
CA GLN A 195 4.33 4.24 -16.43
C GLN A 195 4.05 5.27 -17.53
N GLY A 196 3.88 6.53 -17.14
CA GLY A 196 3.81 7.64 -18.08
C GLY A 196 5.09 7.75 -18.90
N ASP A 197 4.98 8.01 -20.18
CA ASP A 197 6.11 8.18 -21.07
C ASP A 197 6.46 9.67 -21.30
N GLU A 198 7.50 9.92 -22.07
CA GLU A 198 7.96 11.28 -22.39
C GLU A 198 6.86 12.11 -23.07
N SER A 199 6.05 11.50 -23.94
CA SER A 199 4.96 12.22 -24.63
C SER A 199 3.86 12.64 -23.67
N ASP A 200 3.53 11.81 -22.67
CA ASP A 200 2.59 12.15 -21.61
C ASP A 200 3.10 13.34 -20.79
N MET A 201 4.39 13.36 -20.47
CA MET A 201 5.02 14.43 -19.70
C MET A 201 5.10 15.75 -20.49
N VAL A 202 5.43 15.70 -21.79
CA VAL A 202 5.42 16.90 -22.66
C VAL A 202 4.02 17.50 -22.72
N ALA A 203 3.00 16.68 -22.99
CA ALA A 203 1.62 17.15 -23.05
C ALA A 203 1.13 17.75 -21.71
N ARG A 204 1.54 17.17 -20.57
CA ARG A 204 1.25 17.71 -19.24
C ARG A 204 1.92 19.06 -19.01
N LYS A 205 3.20 19.18 -19.37
CA LYS A 205 3.95 20.44 -19.28
C LYS A 205 3.24 21.56 -20.05
N ASP A 206 2.84 21.25 -21.28
CA ASP A 206 2.16 22.23 -22.14
C ASP A 206 0.86 22.73 -21.51
N ARG A 207 0.01 21.83 -20.96
CA ARG A 207 -1.21 22.24 -20.23
C ARG A 207 -0.89 23.10 -19.00
N TYR A 208 0.14 22.76 -18.24
CA TYR A 208 0.53 23.55 -17.07
C TYR A 208 0.96 24.97 -17.46
N LEU A 209 1.82 25.09 -18.47
CA LEU A 209 2.33 26.39 -18.92
C LEU A 209 1.27 27.23 -19.65
N ALA A 210 0.29 26.58 -20.29
CA ALA A 210 -0.87 27.27 -20.87
C ALA A 210 -1.82 27.85 -19.80
N GLY A 211 -1.65 27.48 -18.54
CA GLY A 211 -2.50 27.97 -17.44
C GLY A 211 -3.91 27.40 -17.44
N GLU A 212 -4.10 26.23 -18.06
CA GLU A 212 -5.42 25.56 -18.09
C GLU A 212 -5.97 25.28 -16.70
N PRO A 213 -7.31 25.18 -16.52
CA PRO A 213 -7.90 24.71 -15.27
C PRO A 213 -7.29 23.39 -14.83
N LEU A 214 -7.00 23.24 -13.53
CA LEU A 214 -6.43 21.99 -13.00
C LEU A 214 -7.47 20.88 -12.98
N HIS A 215 -7.13 19.73 -13.53
CA HIS A 215 -7.91 18.51 -13.34
C HIS A 215 -7.36 17.76 -12.12
N LEU A 216 -8.02 17.95 -10.98
CA LEU A 216 -7.68 17.31 -9.71
C LEU A 216 -8.29 15.92 -9.63
N CYS A 217 -7.68 15.02 -8.86
CA CYS A 217 -8.30 13.74 -8.55
C CYS A 217 -8.08 13.29 -7.11
N PHE A 218 -8.98 12.42 -6.68
CA PHE A 218 -8.86 11.52 -5.54
C PHE A 218 -9.12 10.10 -6.02
N SER A 219 -8.34 9.13 -5.55
CA SER A 219 -8.54 7.71 -5.81
C SER A 219 -8.37 6.90 -4.53
N GLY A 220 -9.44 6.22 -4.11
CA GLY A 220 -9.43 5.43 -2.89
C GLY A 220 -10.83 5.12 -2.37
N ARG A 221 -10.91 4.31 -1.31
CA ARG A 221 -12.18 4.02 -0.65
C ARG A 221 -12.76 5.29 -0.02
N LEU A 222 -14.05 5.50 -0.17
CA LEU A 222 -14.76 6.62 0.45
C LEU A 222 -15.25 6.24 1.85
N ASP A 223 -14.29 5.94 2.73
CA ASP A 223 -14.51 5.57 4.13
C ASP A 223 -13.88 6.59 5.10
N PRO A 224 -14.22 6.57 6.41
CA PRO A 224 -13.71 7.54 7.39
C PRO A 224 -12.18 7.62 7.45
N MET A 225 -11.46 6.53 7.16
CA MET A 225 -10.00 6.49 7.21
C MET A 225 -9.35 7.37 6.14
N LYS A 226 -10.02 7.53 5.00
CA LYS A 226 -9.55 8.36 3.89
C LYS A 226 -10.07 9.80 3.93
N SER A 227 -10.92 10.13 4.91
CA SER A 227 -11.49 11.46 5.15
C SER A 227 -12.11 12.11 3.89
N PRO A 228 -12.96 11.40 3.12
CA PRO A 228 -13.43 11.92 1.84
C PRO A 228 -14.25 13.20 1.95
N LEU A 229 -14.88 13.47 3.09
CA LEU A 229 -15.65 14.71 3.29
C LEU A 229 -14.78 15.99 3.27
N ASP A 230 -13.48 15.85 3.56
CA ASP A 230 -12.52 16.95 3.43
C ASP A 230 -12.36 17.43 1.98
N ILE A 231 -12.65 16.57 1.00
CA ILE A 231 -12.55 16.91 -0.43
C ILE A 231 -13.45 18.10 -0.79
N ALA A 232 -14.69 18.12 -0.28
CA ALA A 232 -15.61 19.23 -0.52
C ALA A 232 -15.12 20.55 0.12
N GLU A 233 -14.53 20.47 1.34
CA GLU A 233 -13.95 21.63 2.02
C GLU A 233 -12.73 22.18 1.27
N ILE A 234 -11.85 21.30 0.80
CA ILE A 234 -10.67 21.65 0.01
C ILE A 234 -11.12 22.36 -1.29
N ALA A 235 -12.10 21.79 -1.99
CA ALA A 235 -12.64 22.35 -3.21
C ALA A 235 -13.28 23.72 -2.98
N LEU A 236 -14.02 23.90 -1.88
CA LEU A 236 -14.57 25.20 -1.47
C LEU A 236 -13.45 26.22 -1.21
N GLY A 237 -12.38 25.79 -0.53
CA GLY A 237 -11.18 26.60 -0.29
C GLY A 237 -10.50 27.04 -1.59
N LEU A 238 -10.43 26.16 -2.60
CA LEU A 238 -9.90 26.48 -3.93
C LEU A 238 -10.79 27.48 -4.68
N ARG A 239 -12.12 27.30 -4.65
CA ARG A 239 -13.06 28.24 -5.28
C ARG A 239 -12.97 29.63 -4.66
N ARG A 240 -12.85 29.74 -3.34
CA ARG A 240 -12.65 31.03 -2.65
C ARG A 240 -11.35 31.74 -3.05
N ARG A 241 -10.34 30.97 -3.43
CA ARG A 241 -9.04 31.49 -3.92
C ARG A 241 -9.02 31.76 -5.44
N GLY A 242 -10.14 31.57 -6.12
CA GLY A 242 -10.22 31.80 -7.56
C GLY A 242 -9.45 30.78 -8.41
N VAL A 243 -9.13 29.60 -7.87
CA VAL A 243 -8.48 28.51 -8.63
C VAL A 243 -9.53 27.84 -9.53
N PRO A 244 -9.37 27.85 -10.85
CA PRO A 244 -10.23 27.08 -11.75
C PRO A 244 -9.80 25.61 -11.74
N PHE A 245 -10.75 24.71 -11.49
CA PHE A 245 -10.49 23.26 -11.44
C PHE A 245 -11.71 22.44 -11.84
N THR A 246 -11.44 21.18 -12.22
CA THR A 246 -12.38 20.06 -12.19
C THR A 246 -11.86 19.01 -11.23
N TYR A 247 -12.74 18.15 -10.69
CA TYR A 247 -12.37 17.16 -9.69
C TYR A 247 -12.97 15.79 -10.04
N SER A 248 -12.13 14.79 -10.27
CA SER A 248 -12.52 13.40 -10.49
C SER A 248 -12.36 12.57 -9.21
N ILE A 249 -13.43 11.91 -8.80
CA ILE A 249 -13.46 11.02 -7.63
C ILE A 249 -13.57 9.58 -8.11
N PHE A 250 -12.53 8.80 -7.84
CA PHE A 250 -12.45 7.37 -8.16
C PHE A 250 -12.53 6.56 -6.86
N GLY A 251 -13.51 5.67 -6.80
CA GLY A 251 -13.77 4.80 -5.67
C GLY A 251 -15.20 4.87 -5.18
N ASP A 252 -15.50 4.01 -4.23
CA ASP A 252 -16.82 3.89 -3.61
C ASP A 252 -16.68 3.68 -2.10
N GLY A 253 -17.78 3.76 -1.36
CA GLY A 253 -17.80 3.56 0.08
C GLY A 253 -18.95 4.27 0.79
N PRO A 254 -19.09 4.06 2.10
CA PRO A 254 -20.23 4.56 2.89
C PRO A 254 -20.33 6.11 2.93
N LEU A 255 -19.23 6.83 2.66
CA LEU A 255 -19.21 8.29 2.65
C LEU A 255 -19.36 8.91 1.25
N LYS A 256 -19.71 8.12 0.21
CA LYS A 256 -19.96 8.65 -1.15
C LYS A 256 -21.16 9.59 -1.16
N ALA A 257 -22.33 9.12 -0.73
CA ALA A 257 -23.53 9.95 -0.71
C ALA A 257 -23.38 11.19 0.20
N PRO A 258 -22.83 11.10 1.44
CA PRO A 258 -22.50 12.29 2.22
C PRO A 258 -21.56 13.28 1.54
N LEU A 259 -20.57 12.81 0.76
CA LEU A 259 -19.68 13.68 0.00
C LEU A 259 -20.42 14.38 -1.15
N GLU A 260 -21.24 13.64 -1.91
CA GLU A 260 -22.06 14.19 -2.99
C GLU A 260 -23.04 15.25 -2.47
N ASP A 261 -23.66 15.03 -1.30
CA ASP A 261 -24.55 15.99 -0.64
C ASP A 261 -23.79 17.28 -0.28
N LYS A 262 -22.61 17.14 0.32
CA LYS A 262 -21.78 18.28 0.70
C LYS A 262 -21.28 19.09 -0.50
N VAL A 263 -20.92 18.41 -1.59
CA VAL A 263 -20.53 19.04 -2.86
C VAL A 263 -21.70 19.87 -3.43
N ARG A 264 -22.94 19.35 -3.37
CA ARG A 264 -24.15 20.08 -3.80
C ARG A 264 -24.44 21.26 -2.88
N GLU A 265 -24.36 21.07 -1.57
CA GLU A 265 -24.56 22.13 -0.56
C GLU A 265 -23.61 23.32 -0.80
N TYR A 266 -22.36 23.05 -1.16
CA TYR A 266 -21.36 24.09 -1.45
C TYR A 266 -21.44 24.67 -2.86
N GLY A 267 -22.41 24.24 -3.68
CA GLY A 267 -22.58 24.69 -5.07
C GLY A 267 -21.41 24.33 -5.98
N LEU A 268 -20.79 23.15 -5.76
CA LEU A 268 -19.60 22.69 -6.46
C LEU A 268 -19.91 21.58 -7.48
N ALA A 269 -21.17 21.19 -7.65
CA ALA A 269 -21.56 20.03 -8.45
C ALA A 269 -21.08 20.10 -9.92
N ASP A 270 -20.96 21.30 -10.47
CA ASP A 270 -20.45 21.56 -11.82
C ASP A 270 -18.96 21.19 -12.02
N ALA A 271 -18.19 21.18 -10.94
CA ALA A 271 -16.76 20.87 -10.96
C ALA A 271 -16.45 19.39 -10.67
N PHE A 272 -17.42 18.60 -10.21
CA PHE A 272 -17.16 17.23 -9.74
C PHE A 272 -17.69 16.17 -10.71
N THR A 273 -16.88 15.11 -10.88
CA THR A 273 -17.29 13.87 -11.54
C THR A 273 -16.99 12.68 -10.61
N PHE A 274 -18.05 11.94 -10.26
CA PHE A 274 -17.95 10.72 -9.45
C PHE A 274 -17.95 9.50 -10.37
N HIS A 275 -16.81 8.86 -10.55
CA HIS A 275 -16.63 7.71 -11.44
C HIS A 275 -17.02 6.37 -10.77
N GLY A 276 -17.15 6.36 -9.43
CA GLY A 276 -17.31 5.11 -8.70
C GLY A 276 -16.05 4.26 -8.75
N PHE A 277 -16.24 2.97 -8.60
CA PHE A 277 -15.16 2.02 -8.79
C PHE A 277 -14.86 1.83 -10.28
N VAL A 278 -13.59 1.96 -10.68
CA VAL A 278 -13.14 1.79 -12.07
C VAL A 278 -11.96 0.82 -12.15
N ASP A 279 -11.81 0.18 -13.31
CA ASP A 279 -10.60 -0.62 -13.58
C ASP A 279 -9.37 0.29 -13.69
N LEU A 280 -8.27 -0.17 -13.07
CA LEU A 280 -7.02 0.60 -13.06
C LEU A 280 -6.47 0.78 -14.48
N ARG A 281 -6.42 -0.28 -15.28
CA ARG A 281 -5.72 -0.29 -16.58
C ARG A 281 -6.58 0.24 -17.71
N GLU A 282 -7.87 -0.10 -17.67
CA GLU A 282 -8.80 0.32 -18.73
C GLU A 282 -9.23 1.78 -18.59
N THR A 283 -9.32 2.30 -17.37
CA THR A 283 -9.89 3.63 -17.12
C THR A 283 -8.95 4.57 -16.38
N LEU A 284 -8.52 4.20 -15.15
CA LEU A 284 -7.80 5.14 -14.28
C LEU A 284 -6.42 5.49 -14.84
N LEU A 285 -5.64 4.53 -15.25
CA LEU A 285 -4.27 4.73 -15.74
C LEU A 285 -4.22 5.60 -17.01
N PRO A 286 -5.07 5.40 -18.05
CA PRO A 286 -5.17 6.33 -19.17
C PRO A 286 -5.52 7.76 -18.76
N MET A 287 -6.42 7.94 -17.79
CA MET A 287 -6.77 9.27 -17.27
C MET A 287 -5.61 9.90 -16.50
N MET A 288 -4.91 9.13 -15.66
CA MET A 288 -3.72 9.61 -14.94
C MET A 288 -2.65 10.11 -15.90
N ARG A 289 -2.40 9.39 -16.98
CA ARG A 289 -1.37 9.75 -17.97
C ARG A 289 -1.77 10.99 -18.79
N LYS A 290 -3.05 11.11 -19.19
CA LYS A 290 -3.48 12.08 -20.22
C LYS A 290 -4.21 13.30 -19.70
N THR A 291 -5.01 13.18 -18.65
CA THR A 291 -5.95 14.23 -18.24
C THR A 291 -5.79 14.74 -16.82
N ILE A 292 -5.47 13.86 -15.86
CA ILE A 292 -5.34 14.26 -14.46
C ILE A 292 -4.05 15.05 -14.26
N ASP A 293 -4.16 16.23 -13.65
CA ASP A 293 -3.03 17.13 -13.42
C ASP A 293 -2.45 17.04 -12.01
N MET A 294 -3.24 16.67 -11.02
CA MET A 294 -2.77 16.59 -9.63
C MET A 294 -3.62 15.63 -8.81
N PHE A 295 -2.96 14.82 -8.01
CA PHE A 295 -3.61 14.02 -6.98
C PHE A 295 -3.63 14.80 -5.65
N VAL A 296 -4.83 14.99 -5.09
CA VAL A 296 -5.01 15.66 -3.81
C VAL A 296 -5.24 14.61 -2.72
N GLY A 297 -4.22 14.40 -1.90
CA GLY A 297 -4.18 13.34 -0.90
C GLY A 297 -4.67 13.82 0.48
N ASN A 298 -5.94 13.64 0.76
CA ASN A 298 -6.56 14.05 2.04
C ASN A 298 -6.58 12.92 3.10
N HIS A 299 -5.72 11.92 2.97
CA HIS A 299 -5.61 10.85 3.95
C HIS A 299 -5.01 11.35 5.27
N ARG A 300 -5.80 11.31 6.35
CA ARG A 300 -5.34 11.74 7.69
C ARG A 300 -4.47 10.67 8.36
N GLN A 301 -4.73 9.41 8.08
CA GLN A 301 -3.91 8.32 8.61
C GLN A 301 -2.64 8.11 7.79
N GLY A 302 -1.60 7.61 8.45
CA GLY A 302 -0.30 7.34 7.84
C GLY A 302 -0.18 5.94 7.26
N ASP A 303 -1.26 5.41 6.67
CA ASP A 303 -1.19 4.12 5.98
C ASP A 303 -0.46 4.23 4.63
N THR A 304 -0.02 3.08 4.18
CA THR A 304 0.64 2.93 2.89
C THR A 304 -0.41 3.01 1.78
N SER A 305 -0.50 4.17 1.12
CA SER A 305 -1.40 4.31 -0.02
C SER A 305 -0.68 3.94 -1.32
N THR A 306 -1.17 2.92 -2.01
CA THR A 306 -0.67 2.56 -3.36
C THR A 306 -0.96 3.64 -4.39
N SER A 307 -1.95 4.50 -4.13
CA SER A 307 -2.28 5.62 -5.03
C SER A 307 -1.13 6.60 -5.21
N TYR A 308 -0.27 6.80 -4.20
CA TYR A 308 0.86 7.74 -4.35
C TYR A 308 1.87 7.28 -5.41
N PRO A 309 2.47 6.08 -5.32
CA PRO A 309 3.40 5.62 -6.36
C PRO A 309 2.70 5.44 -7.71
N GLU A 310 1.43 5.02 -7.74
CA GLU A 310 0.66 4.88 -8.99
C GLU A 310 0.49 6.23 -9.70
N MET A 311 0.12 7.29 -8.98
CA MET A 311 -0.02 8.63 -9.53
C MET A 311 1.32 9.17 -10.03
N MET A 312 2.37 9.07 -9.20
CA MET A 312 3.70 9.57 -9.54
C MET A 312 4.29 8.82 -10.74
N SER A 313 4.09 7.51 -10.86
CA SER A 313 4.55 6.74 -12.04
C SER A 313 3.90 7.18 -13.34
N ALA A 314 2.66 7.65 -13.29
CA ALA A 314 1.93 8.21 -14.44
C ALA A 314 2.21 9.72 -14.68
N GLY A 315 3.14 10.32 -13.93
CA GLY A 315 3.50 11.73 -14.03
C GLY A 315 2.56 12.69 -13.28
N VAL A 316 1.63 12.18 -12.47
CA VAL A 316 0.73 13.00 -11.66
C VAL A 316 1.38 13.36 -10.34
N PRO A 317 1.69 14.64 -10.07
CA PRO A 317 2.25 15.06 -8.80
C PRO A 317 1.26 14.85 -7.65
N VAL A 318 1.81 14.50 -6.48
CA VAL A 318 1.03 14.29 -5.26
C VAL A 318 1.16 15.48 -4.32
N VAL A 319 0.02 16.14 -4.05
CA VAL A 319 -0.10 17.19 -3.01
C VAL A 319 -1.04 16.67 -1.93
N SER A 320 -0.57 16.56 -0.69
CA SER A 320 -1.25 15.77 0.34
C SER A 320 -1.20 16.41 1.72
N TYR A 321 -1.99 15.88 2.64
CA TYR A 321 -1.78 16.10 4.07
C TYR A 321 -0.39 15.60 4.51
N PRO A 322 0.23 16.25 5.51
CA PRO A 322 1.53 15.85 6.06
C PRO A 322 1.43 14.61 6.96
N ASN A 323 0.79 13.55 6.47
CA ASN A 323 0.70 12.27 7.19
C ASN A 323 2.06 11.56 7.26
N PRO A 324 2.24 10.56 8.14
CA PRO A 324 3.52 9.86 8.30
C PRO A 324 4.09 9.26 7.01
N ALA A 325 3.25 8.70 6.13
CA ALA A 325 3.71 8.10 4.87
C ALA A 325 4.28 9.16 3.91
N VAL A 326 3.56 10.28 3.74
CA VAL A 326 4.00 11.40 2.88
C VAL A 326 5.27 12.05 3.43
N LYS A 327 5.35 12.27 4.76
CA LYS A 327 6.57 12.80 5.39
C LYS A 327 7.77 11.87 5.21
N ALA A 328 7.55 10.55 5.25
CA ALA A 328 8.62 9.59 5.02
C ALA A 328 9.08 9.61 3.55
N LEU A 329 8.17 9.61 2.57
CA LEU A 329 8.52 9.76 1.14
C LEU A 329 9.29 11.06 0.87
N LYS A 330 8.86 12.17 1.47
CA LYS A 330 9.56 13.45 1.37
C LYS A 330 10.97 13.40 1.94
N ARG A 331 11.15 12.78 3.11
CA ARG A 331 12.45 12.68 3.79
C ARG A 331 13.43 11.80 3.04
N HIS A 332 12.98 10.64 2.52
CA HIS A 332 13.86 9.66 1.89
C HIS A 332 14.16 9.97 0.43
N PHE A 333 13.22 10.57 -0.31
CA PHE A 333 13.34 10.76 -1.76
C PHE A 333 13.13 12.19 -2.22
N GLY A 334 12.74 13.10 -1.35
CA GLY A 334 12.40 14.46 -1.74
C GLY A 334 11.09 14.59 -2.54
N VAL A 335 10.42 13.47 -2.84
CA VAL A 335 9.15 13.45 -3.61
C VAL A 335 7.96 13.85 -2.78
N THR A 336 6.82 14.04 -3.41
CA THR A 336 5.58 14.57 -2.86
C THR A 336 5.66 16.03 -2.39
N THR A 337 4.54 16.67 -2.32
CA THR A 337 4.36 17.98 -1.68
C THR A 337 3.25 17.85 -0.65
N HIS A 338 3.38 18.52 0.47
CA HIS A 338 2.36 18.44 1.50
C HIS A 338 1.98 19.81 2.06
N ALA A 339 0.75 19.92 2.52
CA ALA A 339 0.25 21.04 3.28
C ALA A 339 1.04 21.26 4.59
N ALA A 340 0.90 22.41 5.21
CA ALA A 340 1.52 22.68 6.52
C ALA A 340 0.87 21.85 7.62
N GLU A 341 -0.46 21.73 7.58
CA GLU A 341 -1.28 21.08 8.61
C GLU A 341 -2.21 20.02 8.01
N ILE A 342 -2.75 19.14 8.87
CA ILE A 342 -3.76 18.14 8.50
C ILE A 342 -5.16 18.79 8.61
N ASP A 343 -5.44 19.73 7.74
CA ASP A 343 -6.75 20.36 7.62
C ASP A 343 -7.05 20.79 6.18
N PRO A 344 -8.35 20.87 5.79
CA PRO A 344 -8.74 21.17 4.41
C PRO A 344 -8.25 22.53 3.90
N GLU A 345 -8.24 23.56 4.72
CA GLU A 345 -7.85 24.91 4.34
C GLU A 345 -6.35 24.97 3.99
N SER A 346 -5.50 24.32 4.82
CA SER A 346 -4.07 24.21 4.58
C SER A 346 -3.76 23.42 3.30
N LEU A 347 -4.55 22.37 3.00
CA LEU A 347 -4.34 21.61 1.75
C LEU A 347 -4.85 22.40 0.53
N ALA A 348 -5.96 23.14 0.64
CA ALA A 348 -6.41 24.05 -0.40
C ALA A 348 -5.38 25.13 -0.71
N GLU A 349 -4.73 25.70 0.32
CA GLU A 349 -3.63 26.65 0.15
C GLU A 349 -2.45 26.04 -0.60
N ALA A 350 -2.02 24.82 -0.23
CA ALA A 350 -0.92 24.14 -0.90
C ALA A 350 -1.23 23.85 -2.39
N VAL A 351 -2.45 23.42 -2.72
CA VAL A 351 -2.90 23.21 -4.11
C VAL A 351 -2.97 24.54 -4.87
N ALA A 352 -3.50 25.61 -4.25
CA ALA A 352 -3.56 26.93 -4.84
C ALA A 352 -2.17 27.50 -5.13
N ALA A 353 -1.20 27.29 -4.24
CA ALA A 353 0.19 27.69 -4.47
C ALA A 353 0.77 27.03 -5.73
N MET A 354 0.47 25.75 -5.98
CA MET A 354 0.88 25.06 -7.22
C MET A 354 0.17 25.61 -8.44
N HIS A 355 -1.10 26.02 -8.32
CA HIS A 355 -1.84 26.65 -9.41
C HIS A 355 -1.23 27.99 -9.82
N TYR A 356 -0.84 28.82 -8.88
CA TYR A 356 -0.29 30.16 -9.15
C TYR A 356 1.20 30.13 -9.50
N ASP A 357 1.92 29.03 -9.23
CA ASP A 357 3.30 28.80 -9.64
C ASP A 357 3.41 27.56 -10.53
N ARG A 358 3.00 27.69 -11.80
CA ARG A 358 3.00 26.59 -12.77
C ARG A 358 4.39 26.02 -13.07
N PRO A 359 5.46 26.83 -13.16
CA PRO A 359 6.83 26.30 -13.21
C PRO A 359 7.14 25.39 -12.03
N LYS A 360 6.73 25.77 -10.82
CA LYS A 360 6.93 24.94 -9.63
C LYS A 360 6.11 23.65 -9.66
N LEU A 361 4.85 23.73 -10.14
CA LEU A 361 4.03 22.53 -10.36
C LEU A 361 4.71 21.56 -11.32
N TRP A 362 5.31 22.07 -12.40
CA TRP A 362 6.07 21.24 -13.34
C TRP A 362 7.29 20.58 -12.69
N GLU A 363 8.11 21.33 -11.94
CA GLU A 363 9.26 20.76 -11.20
C GLU A 363 8.85 19.61 -10.26
N VAL A 364 7.70 19.77 -9.59
CA VAL A 364 7.15 18.74 -8.71
C VAL A 364 6.72 17.52 -9.51
N ALA A 365 6.01 17.71 -10.63
CA ALA A 365 5.57 16.62 -11.49
C ALA A 365 6.74 15.83 -12.09
N GLU A 366 7.75 16.54 -12.61
CA GLU A 366 8.97 15.94 -13.18
C GLU A 366 9.75 15.13 -12.15
N ARG A 367 9.95 15.68 -10.96
CA ARG A 367 10.62 15.01 -9.84
C ARG A 367 9.86 13.76 -9.37
N ASP A 368 8.55 13.89 -9.15
CA ASP A 368 7.70 12.80 -8.67
C ASP A 368 7.61 11.69 -9.72
N HIS A 369 7.54 12.04 -11.01
CA HIS A 369 7.57 11.10 -12.12
C HIS A 369 8.91 10.35 -12.22
N ALA A 370 10.04 11.05 -12.14
CA ALA A 370 11.36 10.43 -12.19
C ALA A 370 11.53 9.35 -11.11
N TRP A 371 11.02 9.60 -9.90
CA TRP A 371 10.98 8.59 -8.85
C TRP A 371 9.99 7.47 -9.18
N GLY A 372 8.79 7.82 -9.65
CA GLY A 372 7.69 6.88 -9.97
C GLY A 372 8.05 5.88 -11.07
N GLN A 373 8.96 6.25 -12.02
CA GLN A 373 9.43 5.36 -13.08
C GLN A 373 10.07 4.07 -12.56
N HIS A 374 10.59 4.08 -11.34
CA HIS A 374 11.22 2.93 -10.71
C HIS A 374 10.26 2.14 -9.80
N GLN A 375 9.01 2.60 -9.65
CA GLN A 375 8.04 1.97 -8.76
C GLN A 375 7.08 1.08 -9.56
N THR A 376 7.50 -0.18 -9.77
CA THR A 376 6.67 -1.20 -10.41
C THR A 376 6.49 -2.40 -9.49
N ILE A 377 5.42 -3.18 -9.70
CA ILE A 377 5.18 -4.39 -8.91
C ILE A 377 6.34 -5.38 -9.07
N GLY A 378 6.87 -5.51 -10.29
CA GLY A 378 8.03 -6.35 -10.58
C GLY A 378 9.27 -5.94 -9.80
N ALA A 379 9.63 -4.65 -9.83
CA ALA A 379 10.78 -4.10 -9.10
C ALA A 379 10.63 -4.27 -7.59
N ALA A 380 9.44 -3.98 -7.04
CA ALA A 380 9.18 -4.11 -5.61
C ALA A 380 9.34 -5.56 -5.12
N HIS A 381 8.78 -6.53 -5.86
CA HIS A 381 8.88 -7.93 -5.45
C HIS A 381 10.24 -8.56 -5.76
N GLN A 382 10.94 -8.09 -6.80
CA GLN A 382 12.34 -8.49 -7.01
C GLN A 382 13.21 -8.10 -5.80
N GLN A 383 13.12 -6.86 -5.33
CA GLN A 383 13.84 -6.41 -4.12
C GLN A 383 13.51 -7.28 -2.89
N ARG A 384 12.24 -7.64 -2.72
CA ARG A 384 11.80 -8.50 -1.61
C ARG A 384 12.39 -9.90 -1.70
N ILE A 385 12.41 -10.48 -2.89
CA ILE A 385 12.98 -11.81 -3.15
C ILE A 385 14.50 -11.79 -2.95
N ASP A 386 15.19 -10.79 -3.49
CA ASP A 386 16.63 -10.63 -3.33
C ASP A 386 17.04 -10.54 -1.85
N HIS A 387 16.25 -9.83 -1.04
CA HIS A 387 16.44 -9.76 0.41
C HIS A 387 16.30 -11.13 1.09
N VAL A 388 15.32 -11.95 0.69
CA VAL A 388 15.21 -13.34 1.20
C VAL A 388 16.39 -14.18 0.74
N LEU A 389 16.80 -14.07 -0.52
CA LEU A 389 17.96 -14.79 -1.07
C LEU A 389 19.26 -14.42 -0.35
N GLN A 390 19.46 -13.17 -0.01
CA GLN A 390 20.60 -12.72 0.80
C GLN A 390 20.65 -13.44 2.17
N HIS A 391 19.51 -13.52 2.86
CA HIS A 391 19.43 -14.25 4.13
C HIS A 391 19.61 -15.75 3.94
N ARG A 392 19.15 -16.34 2.83
CA ARG A 392 19.40 -17.74 2.51
C ARG A 392 20.90 -18.03 2.39
N GLU A 393 21.64 -17.18 1.68
CA GLU A 393 23.10 -17.35 1.54
C GLU A 393 23.85 -17.19 2.88
N GLN A 394 23.39 -16.25 3.71
CA GLN A 394 23.92 -16.10 5.09
C GLN A 394 23.68 -17.37 5.93
N TYR A 395 22.48 -17.93 5.84
CA TYR A 395 22.14 -19.19 6.51
C TYR A 395 23.03 -20.35 6.03
N ARG A 396 23.19 -20.53 4.71
CA ARG A 396 24.07 -21.54 4.10
C ARG A 396 25.50 -21.41 4.60
N SER A 397 26.01 -20.20 4.61
CA SER A 397 27.36 -19.89 5.07
C SER A 397 27.53 -20.24 6.55
N ALA A 398 26.56 -19.90 7.39
CA ALA A 398 26.59 -20.23 8.83
C ALA A 398 26.56 -21.73 9.08
N MET A 399 25.75 -22.48 8.31
CA MET A 399 25.64 -23.94 8.45
C MET A 399 26.81 -24.72 7.89
N ALA A 400 27.60 -24.13 6.98
CA ALA A 400 28.79 -24.78 6.41
C ALA A 400 29.97 -24.87 7.41
N TRP A 401 29.89 -24.17 8.54
CA TRP A 401 30.90 -24.18 9.61
C TRP A 401 30.53 -25.08 10.81
N VAL A 402 29.36 -25.74 10.73
CA VAL A 402 28.88 -26.70 11.75
C VAL A 402 28.98 -28.12 11.20
#